data_d357d373fc00128b402210c91f221cb6
#
_entry.id   d357d373fc00128b402210c91f221cb6
#
_cell.length_a   1.000
_cell.length_b   1.000
_cell.length_c   1.000
_cell.angle_alpha   90.00
_cell.angle_beta   90.00
_cell.angle_gamma   90.00
#
_symmetry.space_group_name_H-M   'P 1'
#
loop_
_entity.id
_entity.type
_entity.pdbx_description
1 polymer ?
#
loop_
_entity_poly.entity_id
_entity_poly.type
_entity_poly.pdbx_seq_one_letter_code
_entity_poly.pdbx_strand_id
1 'polypeptide(L)'
;MTKTEKALEACEKVLNGIEDNAITVTSALLLCLKIARLLNDTDAIIWLQYEYGGYPRNQDGHIQQDAWRIAWKKGRGYVEDGKELVFSEIASELEEKIVAQRSAVNNFTTQGTSVSGEWAAIAMDKLTMTVSNSTGALVRQIALSEKRLSILKSKYYDFALDQQTEISFGNVATTVFSEYRARVENEFSKISKENLLKLQAIEDKINSDNPELYSQALTTCRRLFEGTAKELFDKYFPDYKDKKYTTKSGKEIDVSGEHYKN
;
A
#
# COMPACT_ATOMS: atom_id res chain seq x y z
N MET A 1 8.35 7.77 -17.25
CA MET A 1 7.68 7.43 -15.98
C MET A 1 7.72 5.93 -15.76
N THR A 2 8.32 5.53 -14.68
CA THR A 2 8.34 4.14 -14.22
C THR A 2 6.95 3.70 -13.72
N LYS A 3 6.76 2.39 -13.47
CA LYS A 3 5.52 1.90 -12.85
C LYS A 3 5.31 2.51 -11.45
N THR A 4 6.39 2.65 -10.69
CA THR A 4 6.39 3.22 -9.33
C THR A 4 5.99 4.70 -9.34
N GLU A 5 6.54 5.51 -10.25
CA GLU A 5 6.15 6.92 -10.40
C GLU A 5 4.68 7.08 -10.79
N LYS A 6 4.16 6.20 -11.67
CA LYS A 6 2.73 6.20 -12.03
C LYS A 6 1.83 5.78 -10.87
N ALA A 7 2.32 4.87 -10.01
CA ALA A 7 1.58 4.47 -8.81
C ALA A 7 1.53 5.62 -7.80
N LEU A 8 2.66 6.32 -7.58
CA LEU A 8 2.74 7.48 -6.69
C LEU A 8 1.78 8.60 -7.14
N GLU A 9 1.80 8.96 -8.43
CA GLU A 9 0.85 9.95 -8.99
C GLU A 9 -0.61 9.52 -8.79
N ALA A 10 -0.90 8.23 -8.92
CA ALA A 10 -2.25 7.72 -8.68
C ALA A 10 -2.65 7.77 -7.20
N CYS A 11 -1.72 7.53 -6.27
CA CYS A 11 -1.94 7.71 -4.83
C CYS A 11 -2.29 9.17 -4.52
N GLU A 12 -1.51 10.12 -5.01
CA GLU A 12 -1.77 11.56 -4.82
C GLU A 12 -3.15 11.98 -5.36
N LYS A 13 -3.56 11.43 -6.52
CA LYS A 13 -4.89 11.69 -7.07
C LYS A 13 -6.02 11.16 -6.18
N VAL A 14 -5.84 10.00 -5.54
CA VAL A 14 -6.83 9.46 -4.60
C VAL A 14 -6.90 10.34 -3.36
N LEU A 15 -5.76 10.64 -2.74
CA LEU A 15 -5.70 11.40 -1.49
C LEU A 15 -6.29 12.80 -1.67
N ASN A 16 -5.75 13.59 -2.58
CA ASN A 16 -6.24 14.95 -2.85
C ASN A 16 -7.70 14.94 -3.32
N GLY A 17 -8.07 14.01 -4.22
CA GLY A 17 -9.42 13.91 -4.72
C GLY A 17 -10.46 13.57 -3.65
N ILE A 18 -10.08 12.76 -2.65
CA ILE A 18 -10.92 12.42 -1.50
C ILE A 18 -10.99 13.60 -0.52
N GLU A 19 -9.87 14.24 -0.21
CA GLU A 19 -9.79 15.38 0.71
C GLU A 19 -10.62 16.57 0.21
N ASP A 20 -10.48 16.90 -1.07
CA ASP A 20 -11.18 17.99 -1.71
C ASP A 20 -12.64 17.66 -2.10
N ASN A 21 -13.09 16.41 -1.90
CA ASN A 21 -14.35 15.86 -2.43
C ASN A 21 -14.50 16.07 -3.95
N ALA A 22 -13.39 16.04 -4.68
CA ALA A 22 -13.34 16.27 -6.12
C ALA A 22 -13.60 15.00 -6.95
N ILE A 23 -13.53 13.82 -6.32
CA ILE A 23 -13.80 12.53 -6.98
C ILE A 23 -14.86 11.74 -6.22
N THR A 24 -15.58 10.87 -6.95
CA THR A 24 -16.51 9.93 -6.34
C THR A 24 -15.76 8.78 -5.67
N VAL A 25 -16.41 8.07 -4.75
CA VAL A 25 -15.82 6.89 -4.08
C VAL A 25 -15.55 5.79 -5.10
N THR A 26 -16.41 5.64 -6.10
CA THR A 26 -16.20 4.73 -7.24
C THR A 26 -14.94 5.10 -8.05
N SER A 27 -14.70 6.39 -8.30
CA SER A 27 -13.49 6.84 -8.99
C SER A 27 -12.22 6.59 -8.16
N ALA A 28 -12.29 6.81 -6.84
CA ALA A 28 -11.20 6.48 -5.92
C ALA A 28 -10.88 4.98 -5.93
N LEU A 29 -11.89 4.11 -5.93
CA LEU A 29 -11.73 2.65 -6.05
C LEU A 29 -10.98 2.26 -7.32
N LEU A 30 -11.34 2.82 -8.47
CA LEU A 30 -10.67 2.53 -9.75
C LEU A 30 -9.21 2.96 -9.75
N LEU A 31 -8.89 4.09 -9.13
CA LEU A 31 -7.51 4.53 -8.94
C LEU A 31 -6.75 3.60 -8.00
N CYS A 32 -7.34 3.16 -6.88
CA CYS A 32 -6.74 2.15 -5.99
C CYS A 32 -6.46 0.83 -6.72
N LEU A 33 -7.40 0.35 -7.54
CA LEU A 33 -7.19 -0.85 -8.35
C LEU A 33 -6.04 -0.68 -9.37
N LYS A 34 -5.90 0.52 -9.96
CA LYS A 34 -4.76 0.84 -10.82
C LYS A 34 -3.44 0.83 -10.04
N ILE A 35 -3.40 1.39 -8.83
CA ILE A 35 -2.22 1.37 -7.95
C ILE A 35 -1.82 -0.07 -7.66
N ALA A 36 -2.75 -0.90 -7.18
CA ALA A 36 -2.50 -2.30 -6.87
C ALA A 36 -1.91 -3.09 -8.06
N ARG A 37 -2.44 -2.86 -9.27
CA ARG A 37 -1.92 -3.49 -10.50
C ARG A 37 -0.52 -3.00 -10.89
N LEU A 38 -0.22 -1.72 -10.72
CA LEU A 38 1.11 -1.14 -11.02
C LEU A 38 2.17 -1.72 -10.09
N LEU A 39 1.81 -1.97 -8.82
CA LEU A 39 2.69 -2.51 -7.78
C LEU A 39 2.68 -4.04 -7.72
N ASN A 40 1.83 -4.73 -8.50
CA ASN A 40 1.61 -6.18 -8.46
C ASN A 40 1.15 -6.69 -7.08
N ASP A 41 0.41 -5.88 -6.31
CA ASP A 41 -0.18 -6.29 -5.04
C ASP A 41 -1.40 -7.18 -5.28
N THR A 42 -1.18 -8.50 -5.28
CA THR A 42 -2.19 -9.51 -5.60
C THR A 42 -3.35 -9.48 -4.61
N ASP A 43 -3.08 -9.30 -3.31
CA ASP A 43 -4.12 -9.29 -2.27
C ASP A 43 -5.02 -8.06 -2.40
N ALA A 44 -4.42 -6.90 -2.66
CA ALA A 44 -5.17 -5.68 -2.92
C ALA A 44 -5.98 -5.79 -4.22
N ILE A 45 -5.43 -6.39 -5.29
CA ILE A 45 -6.15 -6.60 -6.55
C ILE A 45 -7.42 -7.42 -6.31
N ILE A 46 -7.34 -8.56 -5.59
CA ILE A 46 -8.49 -9.42 -5.29
C ILE A 46 -9.55 -8.65 -4.51
N TRP A 47 -9.15 -7.98 -3.43
CA TRP A 47 -10.07 -7.20 -2.62
C TRP A 47 -10.76 -6.08 -3.43
N LEU A 48 -9.98 -5.26 -4.15
CA LEU A 48 -10.50 -4.12 -4.90
C LEU A 48 -11.37 -4.58 -6.10
N GLN A 49 -11.11 -5.76 -6.67
CA GLN A 49 -12.00 -6.36 -7.65
C GLN A 49 -13.36 -6.75 -7.06
N TYR A 50 -13.40 -7.28 -5.82
CA TYR A 50 -14.66 -7.55 -5.13
C TYR A 50 -15.40 -6.26 -4.79
N GLU A 51 -14.67 -5.20 -4.43
CA GLU A 51 -15.25 -3.87 -4.18
C GLU A 51 -15.89 -3.26 -5.44
N TYR A 52 -15.30 -3.51 -6.62
CA TYR A 52 -15.77 -3.00 -7.90
C TYR A 52 -16.88 -3.85 -8.52
N GLY A 53 -16.71 -5.16 -8.53
CA GLY A 53 -17.62 -6.09 -9.24
C GLY A 53 -18.60 -6.82 -8.35
N GLY A 54 -18.54 -6.60 -7.03
CA GLY A 54 -19.32 -7.33 -6.04
C GLY A 54 -18.60 -8.58 -5.53
N TYR A 55 -18.99 -8.99 -4.33
CA TYR A 55 -18.43 -10.16 -3.66
C TYR A 55 -19.01 -11.46 -4.23
N PRO A 56 -18.18 -12.47 -4.57
CA PRO A 56 -18.65 -13.71 -5.14
C PRO A 56 -19.60 -14.45 -4.19
N ARG A 57 -20.66 -15.04 -4.76
CA ARG A 57 -21.71 -15.76 -4.03
C ARG A 57 -21.69 -17.23 -4.38
N ASN A 58 -22.13 -18.07 -3.44
CA ASN A 58 -22.42 -19.47 -3.66
C ASN A 58 -23.78 -19.65 -4.34
N GLN A 59 -24.17 -20.90 -4.60
CA GLN A 59 -25.47 -21.24 -5.24
C GLN A 59 -26.68 -20.80 -4.42
N ASP A 60 -26.53 -20.69 -3.08
CA ASP A 60 -27.59 -20.26 -2.17
C ASP A 60 -27.67 -18.73 -2.04
N GLY A 61 -26.88 -17.97 -2.81
CA GLY A 61 -26.88 -16.52 -2.81
C GLY A 61 -26.08 -15.87 -1.67
N HIS A 62 -25.47 -16.66 -0.79
CA HIS A 62 -24.60 -16.16 0.28
C HIS A 62 -23.19 -15.83 -0.25
N ILE A 63 -22.53 -14.82 0.31
CA ILE A 63 -21.14 -14.50 -0.01
C ILE A 63 -20.27 -15.71 0.34
N GLN A 64 -19.35 -16.10 -0.55
CA GLN A 64 -18.40 -17.18 -0.31
C GLN A 64 -17.53 -16.87 0.91
N GLN A 65 -17.18 -17.89 1.70
CA GLN A 65 -16.55 -17.74 3.00
C GLN A 65 -15.23 -16.92 2.95
N ASP A 66 -14.39 -17.14 1.94
CA ASP A 66 -13.12 -16.39 1.84
C ASP A 66 -13.36 -14.93 1.45
N ALA A 67 -14.31 -14.69 0.55
CA ALA A 67 -14.72 -13.32 0.21
C ALA A 67 -15.40 -12.61 1.40
N TRP A 68 -16.16 -13.32 2.21
CA TRP A 68 -16.76 -12.80 3.43
C TRP A 68 -15.69 -12.37 4.46
N ARG A 69 -14.63 -13.19 4.64
CA ARG A 69 -13.50 -12.84 5.52
C ARG A 69 -12.78 -11.59 5.04
N ILE A 70 -12.61 -11.44 3.73
CA ILE A 70 -12.02 -10.23 3.14
C ILE A 70 -12.91 -9.02 3.41
N ALA A 71 -14.23 -9.15 3.15
CA ALA A 71 -15.19 -8.08 3.41
C ALA A 71 -15.19 -7.64 4.88
N TRP A 72 -15.17 -8.59 5.82
CA TRP A 72 -15.10 -8.34 7.25
C TRP A 72 -13.84 -7.56 7.63
N LYS A 73 -12.66 -8.05 7.19
CA LYS A 73 -11.36 -7.40 7.41
C LYS A 73 -11.31 -5.96 6.87
N LYS A 74 -12.01 -5.71 5.76
CA LYS A 74 -12.01 -4.40 5.08
C LYS A 74 -13.10 -3.46 5.61
N GLY A 75 -13.73 -3.80 6.76
CA GLY A 75 -14.64 -2.90 7.48
C GLY A 75 -16.08 -2.94 7.00
N ARG A 76 -16.47 -3.94 6.19
CA ARG A 76 -17.87 -4.14 5.78
C ARG A 76 -18.70 -4.91 6.80
N GLY A 77 -18.04 -5.39 7.86
CA GLY A 77 -18.71 -6.14 8.91
C GLY A 77 -19.53 -5.27 9.86
N TYR A 78 -20.65 -5.79 10.32
CA TYR A 78 -21.46 -5.24 11.40
C TYR A 78 -22.16 -6.37 12.17
N VAL A 79 -22.62 -6.08 13.38
CA VAL A 79 -23.35 -7.04 14.20
C VAL A 79 -24.80 -6.58 14.34
N GLU A 80 -25.74 -7.47 14.04
CA GLU A 80 -27.17 -7.25 14.17
C GLU A 80 -27.80 -8.49 14.80
N ASP A 81 -28.56 -8.32 15.86
CA ASP A 81 -29.19 -9.40 16.63
C ASP A 81 -28.21 -10.54 17.04
N GLY A 82 -26.98 -10.16 17.40
CA GLY A 82 -25.93 -11.10 17.78
C GLY A 82 -25.31 -11.90 16.63
N LYS A 83 -25.67 -11.60 15.39
CA LYS A 83 -25.11 -12.22 14.17
C LYS A 83 -24.12 -11.29 13.50
N GLU A 84 -23.01 -11.85 13.07
CA GLU A 84 -22.03 -11.16 12.23
C GLU A 84 -22.49 -11.13 10.79
N LEU A 85 -22.64 -9.95 10.24
CA LEU A 85 -23.12 -9.69 8.89
C LEU A 85 -22.13 -8.79 8.14
N VAL A 86 -22.16 -8.83 6.82
CA VAL A 86 -21.43 -7.91 5.96
C VAL A 86 -22.40 -7.25 4.96
N PHE A 87 -22.24 -5.95 4.74
CA PHE A 87 -22.98 -5.30 3.66
C PHE A 87 -22.28 -5.54 2.33
N SER A 88 -23.05 -5.86 1.29
CA SER A 88 -22.54 -6.29 -0.01
C SER A 88 -22.69 -5.25 -1.12
N GLU A 89 -23.39 -4.13 -0.86
CA GLU A 89 -23.56 -3.08 -1.86
C GLU A 89 -22.19 -2.49 -2.26
N ILE A 90 -21.95 -2.37 -3.55
CA ILE A 90 -20.71 -1.75 -4.08
C ILE A 90 -20.82 -0.22 -4.01
N ALA A 91 -19.66 0.46 -4.18
CA ALA A 91 -19.61 1.93 -4.05
C ALA A 91 -20.56 2.65 -5.01
N SER A 92 -20.63 2.23 -6.28
CA SER A 92 -21.53 2.83 -7.28
C SER A 92 -23.00 2.65 -6.91
N GLU A 93 -23.40 1.46 -6.43
CA GLU A 93 -24.79 1.21 -5.99
C GLU A 93 -25.17 2.11 -4.82
N LEU A 94 -24.25 2.31 -3.85
CA LEU A 94 -24.49 3.22 -2.72
C LEU A 94 -24.59 4.69 -3.17
N GLU A 95 -23.73 5.13 -4.08
CA GLU A 95 -23.76 6.49 -4.65
C GLU A 95 -25.09 6.75 -5.39
N GLU A 96 -25.49 5.85 -6.28
CA GLU A 96 -26.76 5.94 -7.02
C GLU A 96 -27.97 5.90 -6.09
N LYS A 97 -27.96 5.02 -5.10
CA LYS A 97 -29.03 4.88 -4.11
C LYS A 97 -29.23 6.15 -3.30
N ILE A 98 -28.13 6.79 -2.86
CA ILE A 98 -28.19 8.06 -2.12
C ILE A 98 -28.81 9.15 -3.01
N VAL A 99 -28.39 9.26 -4.26
CA VAL A 99 -28.92 10.26 -5.22
C VAL A 99 -30.40 10.02 -5.45
N ALA A 100 -30.82 8.78 -5.73
CA ALA A 100 -32.22 8.43 -5.96
C ALA A 100 -33.11 8.72 -4.74
N GLN A 101 -32.63 8.34 -3.54
CA GLN A 101 -33.38 8.56 -2.30
C GLN A 101 -33.48 10.05 -1.94
N ARG A 102 -32.43 10.85 -2.13
CA ARG A 102 -32.47 12.31 -1.95
C ARG A 102 -33.44 12.96 -2.91
N SER A 103 -33.47 12.54 -4.18
CA SER A 103 -34.43 13.00 -5.16
C SER A 103 -35.87 12.65 -4.75
N ALA A 104 -36.09 11.43 -4.25
CA ALA A 104 -37.40 11.02 -3.73
C ALA A 104 -37.83 11.88 -2.54
N VAL A 105 -36.94 12.16 -1.57
CA VAL A 105 -37.24 13.05 -0.43
C VAL A 105 -37.64 14.44 -0.92
N ASN A 106 -36.93 15.02 -1.89
CA ASN A 106 -37.22 16.34 -2.44
C ASN A 106 -38.55 16.40 -3.19
N ASN A 107 -39.00 15.27 -3.74
CA ASN A 107 -40.28 15.17 -4.44
C ASN A 107 -41.46 14.84 -3.51
N PHE A 108 -41.20 14.41 -2.26
CA PHE A 108 -42.24 14.23 -1.25
C PHE A 108 -42.68 15.60 -0.73
N THR A 109 -43.74 16.10 -1.26
CA THR A 109 -44.34 17.39 -0.85
C THR A 109 -45.86 17.27 -0.81
N THR A 110 -46.46 17.98 0.15
CA THR A 110 -47.91 18.16 0.21
C THR A 110 -48.35 19.42 -0.53
N GLN A 111 -47.41 20.19 -1.09
CA GLN A 111 -47.73 21.44 -1.83
C GLN A 111 -48.59 21.14 -3.08
N GLY A 112 -49.67 21.85 -3.21
CA GLY A 112 -50.63 21.67 -4.34
C GLY A 112 -51.67 20.56 -4.12
N THR A 113 -51.58 19.80 -3.02
CA THR A 113 -52.62 18.83 -2.67
C THR A 113 -53.74 19.52 -1.92
N SER A 114 -54.91 19.62 -2.54
CA SER A 114 -56.13 20.12 -1.88
C SER A 114 -57.12 18.97 -1.68
N VAL A 115 -57.63 18.86 -0.47
CA VAL A 115 -58.66 17.89 -0.13
C VAL A 115 -59.89 18.70 0.26
N SER A 116 -61.05 18.40 -0.34
CA SER A 116 -62.31 19.06 -0.06
C SER A 116 -63.37 18.07 0.40
N GLY A 117 -64.34 18.57 1.19
CA GLY A 117 -65.43 17.76 1.73
C GLY A 117 -65.45 17.68 3.26
N GLU A 118 -66.46 17.02 3.81
CA GLU A 118 -66.71 16.92 5.26
C GLU A 118 -65.53 16.32 6.05
N TRP A 119 -64.77 15.43 5.40
CA TRP A 119 -63.61 14.72 6.01
C TRP A 119 -62.25 15.29 5.57
N ALA A 120 -62.20 16.47 4.99
CA ALA A 120 -61.00 17.08 4.42
C ALA A 120 -59.85 17.22 5.44
N ALA A 121 -60.17 17.62 6.67
CA ALA A 121 -59.18 17.76 7.74
C ALA A 121 -58.53 16.44 8.12
N ILE A 122 -59.31 15.38 8.29
CA ILE A 122 -58.81 14.05 8.62
C ILE A 122 -57.98 13.45 7.47
N ALA A 123 -58.41 13.64 6.23
CA ALA A 123 -57.68 13.17 5.05
C ALA A 123 -56.35 13.90 4.89
N MET A 124 -56.31 15.20 5.14
CA MET A 124 -55.06 15.98 5.08
C MET A 124 -54.09 15.63 6.20
N ASP A 125 -54.60 15.38 7.41
CA ASP A 125 -53.78 14.90 8.54
C ASP A 125 -53.16 13.55 8.26
N LYS A 126 -53.95 12.59 7.76
CA LYS A 126 -53.43 11.26 7.31
C LYS A 126 -52.40 11.39 6.20
N LEU A 127 -52.62 12.24 5.21
CA LEU A 127 -51.68 12.49 4.13
C LEU A 127 -50.36 13.04 4.67
N THR A 128 -50.41 14.06 5.51
CA THR A 128 -49.25 14.67 6.16
C THR A 128 -48.47 13.64 6.98
N MET A 129 -49.17 12.82 7.74
CA MET A 129 -48.54 11.77 8.57
C MET A 129 -47.88 10.68 7.69
N THR A 130 -48.50 10.30 6.59
CA THR A 130 -47.94 9.34 5.64
C THR A 130 -46.67 9.90 4.97
N VAL A 131 -46.72 11.14 4.48
CA VAL A 131 -45.56 11.82 3.88
C VAL A 131 -44.43 11.94 4.90
N SER A 132 -44.70 12.37 6.12
CA SER A 132 -43.73 12.50 7.19
C SER A 132 -43.06 11.17 7.53
N ASN A 133 -43.82 10.08 7.67
CA ASN A 133 -43.31 8.76 7.97
C ASN A 133 -42.44 8.21 6.83
N SER A 134 -42.90 8.38 5.58
CA SER A 134 -42.14 7.92 4.38
C SER A 134 -40.85 8.72 4.21
N THR A 135 -40.87 10.02 4.39
CA THR A 135 -39.69 10.88 4.35
C THR A 135 -38.72 10.51 5.47
N GLY A 136 -39.21 10.29 6.70
CA GLY A 136 -38.36 9.84 7.81
C GLY A 136 -37.70 8.49 7.59
N ALA A 137 -38.39 7.55 6.93
CA ALA A 137 -37.79 6.26 6.56
C ALA A 137 -36.68 6.42 5.50
N LEU A 138 -36.92 7.25 4.47
CA LEU A 138 -35.92 7.53 3.43
C LEU A 138 -34.67 8.23 4.01
N VAL A 139 -34.86 9.21 4.91
CA VAL A 139 -33.74 9.90 5.57
C VAL A 139 -32.86 8.91 6.38
N ARG A 140 -33.49 7.96 7.11
CA ARG A 140 -32.72 6.91 7.80
C ARG A 140 -31.96 6.01 6.84
N GLN A 141 -32.55 5.64 5.69
CA GLN A 141 -31.87 4.84 4.67
C GLN A 141 -30.71 5.59 4.02
N ILE A 142 -30.87 6.88 3.75
CA ILE A 142 -29.80 7.73 3.23
C ILE A 142 -28.64 7.74 4.23
N ALA A 143 -28.90 8.04 5.50
CA ALA A 143 -27.88 8.07 6.54
C ALA A 143 -27.10 6.74 6.67
N LEU A 144 -27.80 5.59 6.54
CA LEU A 144 -27.14 4.28 6.53
C LEU A 144 -26.26 4.08 5.30
N SER A 145 -26.75 4.46 4.12
CA SER A 145 -25.98 4.34 2.86
C SER A 145 -24.76 5.26 2.87
N GLU A 146 -24.89 6.49 3.36
CA GLU A 146 -23.78 7.44 3.53
C GLU A 146 -22.74 6.93 4.53
N LYS A 147 -23.16 6.34 5.66
CA LYS A 147 -22.25 5.71 6.61
C LYS A 147 -21.43 4.58 5.97
N ARG A 148 -22.10 3.69 5.19
CA ARG A 148 -21.42 2.61 4.45
C ARG A 148 -20.44 3.16 3.42
N LEU A 149 -20.87 4.16 2.65
CA LEU A 149 -20.01 4.81 1.65
C LEU A 149 -18.80 5.50 2.30
N SER A 150 -18.97 6.12 3.46
CA SER A 150 -17.88 6.73 4.22
C SER A 150 -16.85 5.69 4.71
N ILE A 151 -17.30 4.48 5.09
CA ILE A 151 -16.40 3.39 5.44
C ILE A 151 -15.53 3.00 4.23
N LEU A 152 -16.14 2.85 3.04
CA LEU A 152 -15.41 2.53 1.82
C LEU A 152 -14.42 3.64 1.45
N LYS A 153 -14.87 4.90 1.51
CA LYS A 153 -14.04 6.09 1.27
C LYS A 153 -12.78 6.09 2.14
N SER A 154 -12.94 5.83 3.46
CA SER A 154 -11.81 5.74 4.39
C SER A 154 -10.85 4.61 4.01
N LYS A 155 -11.36 3.42 3.64
CA LYS A 155 -10.50 2.28 3.28
C LYS A 155 -9.70 2.51 2.00
N TYR A 156 -10.25 3.22 1.04
CA TYR A 156 -9.50 3.57 -0.18
C TYR A 156 -8.47 4.66 0.09
N TYR A 157 -8.79 5.61 0.96
CA TYR A 157 -7.85 6.62 1.42
C TYR A 157 -6.67 5.98 2.17
N ASP A 158 -6.95 5.14 3.17
CA ASP A 158 -5.94 4.42 3.95
C ASP A 158 -5.01 3.60 3.02
N PHE A 159 -5.60 2.86 2.07
CA PHE A 159 -4.82 2.08 1.10
C PHE A 159 -3.88 2.97 0.27
N ALA A 160 -4.37 4.08 -0.27
CA ALA A 160 -3.56 4.98 -1.08
C ALA A 160 -2.43 5.63 -0.25
N LEU A 161 -2.70 5.99 1.01
CA LEU A 161 -1.72 6.57 1.93
C LEU A 161 -0.63 5.55 2.30
N ASP A 162 -1.02 4.30 2.60
CA ASP A 162 -0.08 3.22 2.90
C ASP A 162 0.86 2.98 1.71
N GLN A 163 0.31 2.88 0.49
CA GLN A 163 1.10 2.67 -0.72
C GLN A 163 2.02 3.86 -1.03
N GLN A 164 1.55 5.09 -0.85
CA GLN A 164 2.37 6.30 -1.02
C GLN A 164 3.55 6.29 -0.05
N THR A 165 3.29 5.93 1.22
CA THR A 165 4.31 5.87 2.27
C THR A 165 5.35 4.80 1.97
N GLU A 166 4.92 3.60 1.56
CA GLU A 166 5.81 2.48 1.20
C GLU A 166 6.71 2.82 0.01
N ILE A 167 6.14 3.40 -1.05
CA ILE A 167 6.90 3.84 -2.23
C ILE A 167 7.91 4.93 -1.84
N SER A 168 7.49 5.92 -1.05
CA SER A 168 8.35 7.03 -0.62
C SER A 168 9.49 6.54 0.25
N PHE A 169 9.23 5.62 1.17
CA PHE A 169 10.26 4.99 2.00
C PHE A 169 11.25 4.19 1.14
N GLY A 170 10.77 3.40 0.19
CA GLY A 170 11.62 2.66 -0.76
C GLY A 170 12.53 3.57 -1.57
N ASN A 171 12.03 4.71 -2.04
CA ASN A 171 12.82 5.70 -2.77
C ASN A 171 13.91 6.34 -1.89
N VAL A 172 13.59 6.69 -0.63
CA VAL A 172 14.57 7.23 0.31
C VAL A 172 15.66 6.20 0.61
N ALA A 173 15.29 4.96 0.89
CA ALA A 173 16.24 3.88 1.10
C ALA A 173 17.18 3.71 -0.10
N THR A 174 16.64 3.65 -1.31
CA THR A 174 17.43 3.52 -2.54
C THR A 174 18.40 4.69 -2.72
N THR A 175 17.98 5.92 -2.43
CA THR A 175 18.85 7.11 -2.51
C THR A 175 19.98 7.02 -1.50
N VAL A 176 19.69 6.70 -0.24
CA VAL A 176 20.70 6.53 0.81
C VAL A 176 21.72 5.45 0.43
N PHE A 177 21.24 4.29 -0.05
CA PHE A 177 22.14 3.22 -0.49
C PHE A 177 23.00 3.64 -1.68
N SER A 178 22.46 4.36 -2.65
CA SER A 178 23.23 4.84 -3.81
C SER A 178 24.31 5.88 -3.41
N GLU A 179 24.02 6.77 -2.46
CA GLU A 179 24.99 7.72 -1.93
C GLU A 179 26.11 7.02 -1.14
N TYR A 180 25.77 6.06 -0.28
CA TYR A 180 26.77 5.26 0.44
C TYR A 180 27.65 4.46 -0.53
N ARG A 181 27.04 3.88 -1.55
CA ARG A 181 27.74 3.17 -2.61
C ARG A 181 28.74 4.07 -3.32
N ALA A 182 28.31 5.26 -3.78
CA ALA A 182 29.19 6.20 -4.45
C ALA A 182 30.37 6.63 -3.56
N ARG A 183 30.15 6.81 -2.26
CA ARG A 183 31.23 7.07 -1.29
C ARG A 183 32.20 5.91 -1.19
N VAL A 184 31.70 4.68 -1.05
CA VAL A 184 32.53 3.46 -0.99
C VAL A 184 33.36 3.33 -2.27
N GLU A 185 32.76 3.44 -3.45
CA GLU A 185 33.46 3.36 -4.72
C GLU A 185 34.56 4.42 -4.85
N ASN A 186 34.29 5.65 -4.41
CA ASN A 186 35.27 6.73 -4.40
C ASN A 186 36.45 6.44 -3.45
N GLU A 187 36.19 5.93 -2.24
CA GLU A 187 37.27 5.57 -1.31
C GLU A 187 38.07 4.36 -1.82
N PHE A 188 37.42 3.33 -2.36
CA PHE A 188 38.10 2.18 -2.96
C PHE A 188 38.96 2.59 -4.17
N SER A 189 38.51 3.53 -5.00
CA SER A 189 39.29 4.02 -6.13
C SER A 189 40.60 4.70 -5.71
N LYS A 190 40.63 5.31 -4.53
CA LYS A 190 41.84 5.93 -3.96
C LYS A 190 42.82 4.91 -3.39
N ILE A 191 42.31 3.73 -2.97
CA ILE A 191 43.12 2.66 -2.40
C ILE A 191 43.68 1.77 -3.52
N SER A 192 42.81 1.22 -4.35
CA SER A 192 43.20 0.31 -5.42
C SER A 192 42.17 0.24 -6.54
N LYS A 193 42.63 0.43 -7.78
CA LYS A 193 41.80 0.22 -8.98
C LYS A 193 41.36 -1.24 -9.14
N GLU A 194 42.19 -2.19 -8.71
CA GLU A 194 41.87 -3.62 -8.76
C GLU A 194 40.70 -3.97 -7.84
N ASN A 195 40.68 -3.39 -6.64
CA ASN A 195 39.59 -3.60 -5.69
C ASN A 195 38.27 -2.99 -6.19
N LEU A 196 38.31 -1.86 -6.90
CA LEU A 196 37.12 -1.28 -7.55
C LEU A 196 36.54 -2.22 -8.63
N LEU A 197 37.40 -2.83 -9.46
CA LEU A 197 36.97 -3.82 -10.46
C LEU A 197 36.36 -5.06 -9.84
N LYS A 198 36.88 -5.53 -8.69
CA LYS A 198 36.29 -6.63 -7.92
C LYS A 198 34.90 -6.26 -7.38
N LEU A 199 34.71 -5.03 -6.91
CA LEU A 199 33.41 -4.55 -6.43
C LEU A 199 32.37 -4.55 -7.56
N GLN A 200 32.73 -4.06 -8.76
CA GLN A 200 31.86 -4.08 -9.93
C GLN A 200 31.53 -5.53 -10.36
N ALA A 201 32.52 -6.42 -10.38
CA ALA A 201 32.30 -7.82 -10.71
C ALA A 201 31.41 -8.58 -9.69
N ILE A 202 31.39 -8.17 -8.41
CA ILE A 202 30.48 -8.69 -7.41
C ILE A 202 29.04 -8.27 -7.74
N GLU A 203 28.85 -7.00 -8.07
CA GLU A 203 27.55 -6.47 -8.41
C GLU A 203 26.92 -7.14 -9.63
N ASP A 204 27.68 -7.27 -10.72
CA ASP A 204 27.23 -7.94 -11.94
C ASP A 204 26.74 -9.36 -11.68
N LYS A 205 27.42 -10.06 -10.74
CA LYS A 205 27.07 -11.43 -10.36
C LYS A 205 25.84 -11.51 -9.44
N ILE A 206 25.66 -10.54 -8.53
CA ILE A 206 24.51 -10.49 -7.61
C ILE A 206 23.22 -10.12 -8.37
N ASN A 207 23.32 -9.29 -9.39
CA ASN A 207 22.18 -8.90 -10.22
C ASN A 207 21.74 -9.96 -11.23
N SER A 208 22.37 -11.15 -11.19
CA SER A 208 22.00 -12.30 -12.02
C SER A 208 21.08 -13.24 -11.26
N ASP A 209 20.08 -13.82 -11.95
CA ASP A 209 19.18 -14.83 -11.36
C ASP A 209 19.82 -16.24 -11.24
N ASN A 210 21.14 -16.36 -11.46
CA ASN A 210 21.85 -17.63 -11.42
C ASN A 210 22.50 -17.88 -10.04
N PRO A 211 22.08 -18.92 -9.28
CA PRO A 211 22.62 -19.25 -7.95
C PRO A 211 24.13 -19.51 -7.91
N GLU A 212 24.70 -20.03 -9.00
CA GLU A 212 26.14 -20.28 -9.09
C GLU A 212 26.94 -18.96 -9.10
N LEU A 213 26.39 -17.91 -9.73
CA LEU A 213 27.01 -16.59 -9.73
C LEU A 213 27.00 -15.95 -8.34
N TYR A 214 26.02 -16.25 -7.50
CA TYR A 214 26.03 -15.82 -6.08
C TYR A 214 27.22 -16.43 -5.31
N SER A 215 27.51 -17.71 -5.50
CA SER A 215 28.66 -18.35 -4.88
C SER A 215 29.98 -17.72 -5.33
N GLN A 216 30.07 -17.40 -6.61
CA GLN A 216 31.25 -16.71 -7.16
C GLN A 216 31.34 -15.26 -6.66
N ALA A 217 30.21 -14.55 -6.48
CA ALA A 217 30.18 -13.22 -5.89
C ALA A 217 30.73 -13.25 -4.45
N LEU A 218 30.30 -14.19 -3.62
CA LEU A 218 30.80 -14.37 -2.24
C LEU A 218 32.30 -14.62 -2.21
N THR A 219 32.81 -15.46 -3.12
CA THR A 219 34.27 -15.72 -3.23
C THR A 219 35.01 -14.44 -3.63
N THR A 220 34.45 -13.63 -4.53
CA THR A 220 35.05 -12.35 -4.95
C THR A 220 34.98 -11.31 -3.81
N CYS A 221 33.91 -11.28 -3.02
CA CYS A 221 33.79 -10.46 -1.80
C CYS A 221 34.93 -10.78 -0.81
N ARG A 222 35.16 -12.07 -0.54
CA ARG A 222 36.25 -12.50 0.35
C ARG A 222 37.59 -11.97 -0.13
N ARG A 223 37.91 -12.16 -1.41
CA ARG A 223 39.16 -11.69 -2.02
C ARG A 223 39.28 -10.15 -1.99
N LEU A 224 38.15 -9.44 -2.14
CA LEU A 224 38.12 -8.00 -2.00
C LEU A 224 38.51 -7.56 -0.58
N PHE A 225 37.90 -8.19 0.46
CA PHE A 225 38.22 -7.87 1.85
C PHE A 225 39.66 -8.19 2.21
N GLU A 226 40.16 -9.36 1.79
CA GLU A 226 41.54 -9.76 2.02
C GLU A 226 42.54 -8.79 1.35
N GLY A 227 42.28 -8.40 0.09
CA GLY A 227 43.11 -7.43 -0.64
C GLY A 227 43.10 -6.06 -0.02
N THR A 228 41.89 -5.55 0.32
CA THR A 228 41.74 -4.23 0.96
C THR A 228 42.42 -4.17 2.34
N ALA A 229 42.24 -5.22 3.16
CA ALA A 229 42.90 -5.32 4.47
C ALA A 229 44.43 -5.27 4.34
N LYS A 230 44.98 -5.99 3.36
CA LYS A 230 46.43 -6.00 3.08
C LYS A 230 46.92 -4.60 2.67
N GLU A 231 46.25 -3.97 1.70
CA GLU A 231 46.65 -2.63 1.22
C GLU A 231 46.56 -1.56 2.32
N LEU A 232 45.52 -1.61 3.16
CA LEU A 232 45.36 -0.70 4.30
C LEU A 232 46.45 -0.97 5.34
N PHE A 233 46.76 -2.25 5.62
CA PHE A 233 47.83 -2.60 6.56
C PHE A 233 49.16 -2.09 6.05
N ASP A 234 49.52 -2.37 4.81
CA ASP A 234 50.77 -1.90 4.19
C ASP A 234 50.92 -0.38 4.18
N LYS A 235 49.78 0.33 4.03
CA LYS A 235 49.73 1.79 4.02
C LYS A 235 49.91 2.42 5.41
N TYR A 236 49.21 1.86 6.41
CA TYR A 236 49.19 2.46 7.76
C TYR A 236 50.20 1.86 8.71
N PHE A 237 50.76 0.69 8.40
CA PHE A 237 51.74 -0.04 9.21
C PHE A 237 52.94 -0.51 8.38
N PRO A 238 53.63 0.39 7.65
CA PRO A 238 54.69 0.01 6.74
C PRO A 238 55.86 -0.69 7.46
N ASP A 239 56.10 -0.37 8.75
CA ASP A 239 57.17 -0.95 9.54
C ASP A 239 56.94 -2.42 9.90
N TYR A 240 55.72 -2.92 9.77
CA TYR A 240 55.36 -4.31 10.09
C TYR A 240 55.15 -5.15 8.83
N LYS A 241 55.37 -4.60 7.67
CA LYS A 241 55.31 -5.34 6.42
C LYS A 241 56.36 -6.46 6.46
N ASP A 242 55.94 -7.69 6.23
CA ASP A 242 56.78 -8.90 6.24
C ASP A 242 57.45 -9.21 7.59
N LYS A 243 56.91 -8.72 8.73
CA LYS A 243 57.45 -8.97 10.07
C LYS A 243 56.44 -9.69 10.97
N LYS A 244 56.99 -10.36 11.99
CA LYS A 244 56.20 -10.91 13.10
C LYS A 244 55.94 -9.78 14.12
N TYR A 245 54.67 -9.64 14.54
CA TYR A 245 54.27 -8.72 15.59
C TYR A 245 54.04 -9.44 16.89
N THR A 246 54.68 -8.97 17.97
CA THR A 246 54.44 -9.53 19.30
C THR A 246 53.46 -8.62 20.07
N THR A 247 52.32 -9.21 20.44
CA THR A 247 51.28 -8.48 21.23
C THR A 247 51.78 -8.14 22.62
N LYS A 248 51.14 -7.21 23.31
CA LYS A 248 51.45 -6.85 24.72
C LYS A 248 51.34 -8.05 25.67
N SER A 249 50.63 -9.10 25.29
CA SER A 249 50.52 -10.39 26.01
C SER A 249 51.59 -11.41 25.66
N GLY A 250 52.58 -11.05 24.82
CA GLY A 250 53.67 -11.94 24.41
C GLY A 250 53.32 -12.94 23.29
N LYS A 251 52.15 -12.83 22.69
CA LYS A 251 51.79 -13.69 21.57
C LYS A 251 52.40 -13.17 20.28
N GLU A 252 53.17 -13.95 19.57
CA GLU A 252 53.65 -13.64 18.22
C GLU A 252 52.51 -13.84 17.21
N ILE A 253 52.28 -12.81 16.40
CA ILE A 253 51.34 -12.82 15.25
C ILE A 253 52.23 -12.68 14.01
N ASP A 254 52.17 -13.68 13.14
CA ASP A 254 52.86 -13.61 11.84
C ASP A 254 51.98 -12.73 10.91
N VAL A 255 52.48 -11.56 10.56
CA VAL A 255 51.87 -10.63 9.64
C VAL A 255 52.52 -10.64 8.26
N SER A 256 53.51 -11.55 8.05
CA SER A 256 54.27 -11.72 6.81
C SER A 256 53.58 -12.62 5.78
N GLY A 257 52.35 -12.65 5.70
CA GLY A 257 51.70 -13.52 4.73
C GLY A 257 50.19 -13.44 4.81
N GLU A 258 49.51 -14.14 3.97
CA GLU A 258 48.06 -14.10 3.73
C GLU A 258 47.18 -14.51 4.93
N HIS A 259 47.70 -14.44 6.17
CA HIS A 259 47.01 -14.88 7.38
C HIS A 259 46.26 -13.75 8.13
N TYR A 260 45.47 -12.95 7.41
CA TYR A 260 44.49 -12.07 8.05
C TYR A 260 43.29 -12.85 8.61
N LYS A 261 43.48 -14.11 8.99
CA LYS A 261 42.40 -15.02 9.42
C LYS A 261 42.25 -15.15 10.93
N ASN A 262 42.94 -14.35 11.70
CA ASN A 262 42.83 -14.44 13.17
C ASN A 262 42.39 -13.11 13.80
#